data_9aa15d98b82280222917b261d2574055
#
_entry.id   9aa15d98b82280222917b261d2574055
#
_cell.length_a   1.000
_cell.length_b   1.000
_cell.length_c   1.000
_cell.angle_alpha   90.00
_cell.angle_beta   90.00
_cell.angle_gamma   90.00
#
_symmetry.space_group_name_H-M   'P 1'
#
loop_
_entity.id
_entity.type
_entity.pdbx_description
1 polymer ?
#
loop_
_entity_poly.entity_id
_entity_poly.type
_entity_poly.pdbx_seq_one_letter_code
_entity_poly.pdbx_strand_id
1 'polypeptide(L)'
;VRPVGVTHSANMVDPEKWVNPLRGYAYDSFNKDALLRLAKVEDGRMTLPGGVSYKVLVVPLPRPMNPEQAELSPEVEKKINELKKAGILIPDLPYTGDDFSAYGLERDLIVPEDVAWTHRRGEQGDIYFIANQREETRTFTASMRIYGRKPECWNPLTGEIDFRPSYEQKNNRTEVTLTLAPNESVFIVYPTEKNCFGDEKSLQKQQKEGSYSAKEFSEVAVELGEYTVNFITNGRTVNRKELFDWSREQDEKIRYYSGTAVYRTAFHWKDKPETTVYLNLGKVCNLATVRVNGVDCGTIWTAPYRTNITAALKEGTNELEIEVTNTWANALK
;
A
#
# COMPACT_ATOMS: atom_id res chain seq x y z
N VAL A 1 -19.10 17.28 -8.42
CA VAL A 1 -17.82 17.80 -7.92
C VAL A 1 -16.83 16.65 -7.93
N ARG A 2 -15.69 16.76 -8.59
CA ARG A 2 -14.64 15.73 -8.58
C ARG A 2 -13.64 16.07 -7.50
N PRO A 3 -12.93 15.08 -6.92
CA PRO A 3 -11.91 15.37 -5.94
C PRO A 3 -10.81 16.21 -6.54
N VAL A 4 -10.30 17.10 -5.72
CA VAL A 4 -9.16 17.93 -6.05
C VAL A 4 -7.95 17.01 -6.24
N GLY A 5 -7.29 17.00 -7.40
CA GLY A 5 -5.98 16.39 -7.59
C GLY A 5 -5.90 14.99 -8.14
N VAL A 6 -6.98 14.28 -8.31
CA VAL A 6 -6.89 12.94 -8.90
C VAL A 6 -6.87 13.05 -10.42
N THR A 7 -5.69 12.97 -11.02
CA THR A 7 -5.49 12.67 -12.44
C THR A 7 -5.35 11.16 -12.55
N HIS A 8 -6.45 10.44 -12.68
CA HIS A 8 -6.49 8.98 -12.59
C HIS A 8 -5.47 8.26 -13.47
N SER A 9 -5.28 8.72 -14.68
CA SER A 9 -4.35 8.09 -15.62
C SER A 9 -2.88 8.36 -15.26
N ALA A 10 -2.54 9.55 -14.79
CA ALA A 10 -1.17 9.87 -14.37
C ALA A 10 -0.77 9.07 -13.12
N ASN A 11 -1.69 8.89 -12.19
CA ASN A 11 -1.44 8.13 -10.96
C ASN A 11 -1.19 6.64 -11.22
N MET A 12 -1.76 6.08 -12.28
CA MET A 12 -1.53 4.69 -12.66
C MET A 12 -0.22 4.48 -13.41
N VAL A 13 0.28 5.50 -14.11
CA VAL A 13 1.48 5.43 -14.95
C VAL A 13 2.74 5.87 -14.20
N ASP A 14 2.58 6.76 -13.24
CA ASP A 14 3.70 7.36 -12.51
C ASP A 14 3.37 7.47 -11.01
N PRO A 15 3.55 6.38 -10.25
CA PRO A 15 3.24 6.33 -8.81
C PRO A 15 3.98 7.38 -7.99
N GLU A 16 5.16 7.81 -8.43
CA GLU A 16 5.95 8.83 -7.73
C GLU A 16 5.30 10.21 -7.73
N LYS A 17 4.44 10.47 -8.70
CA LYS A 17 3.65 11.70 -8.79
C LYS A 17 2.30 11.60 -8.09
N TRP A 18 2.01 10.45 -7.50
CA TRP A 18 0.75 10.27 -6.81
C TRP A 18 0.78 10.97 -5.45
N VAL A 19 0.08 12.07 -5.36
CA VAL A 19 -0.06 12.88 -4.15
C VAL A 19 -1.51 12.88 -3.72
N ASN A 20 -1.75 12.61 -2.44
CA ASN A 20 -3.07 12.83 -1.85
C ASN A 20 -3.38 14.34 -1.87
N PRO A 21 -4.32 14.81 -2.68
CA PRO A 21 -4.55 16.24 -2.89
C PRO A 21 -5.03 16.96 -1.64
N LEU A 22 -5.61 16.25 -0.69
CA LEU A 22 -6.08 16.81 0.57
C LEU A 22 -5.10 16.55 1.73
N ARG A 23 -3.94 16.00 1.46
CA ARG A 23 -2.79 15.90 2.39
C ARG A 23 -3.17 15.54 3.83
N GLY A 24 -3.80 14.38 3.99
CA GLY A 24 -4.15 13.87 5.31
C GLY A 24 -5.61 14.03 5.70
N TYR A 25 -6.48 14.47 4.80
CA TYR A 25 -7.92 14.45 4.99
C TYR A 25 -8.56 13.30 4.21
N ALA A 26 -9.47 12.60 4.84
CA ALA A 26 -10.35 11.66 4.14
C ALA A 26 -11.45 12.43 3.40
N TYR A 27 -11.75 12.03 2.16
CA TYR A 27 -12.78 12.66 1.34
C TYR A 27 -13.46 11.67 0.41
N ASP A 28 -14.67 12.03 0.02
CA ASP A 28 -15.40 11.37 -1.06
C ASP A 28 -15.72 12.38 -2.16
N SER A 29 -15.90 11.88 -3.36
CA SER A 29 -16.33 12.70 -4.50
C SER A 29 -17.71 12.26 -4.98
N PHE A 30 -18.49 13.24 -5.36
CA PHE A 30 -19.83 13.02 -5.88
C PHE A 30 -20.13 13.96 -7.05
N ASN A 31 -21.10 13.59 -7.85
CA ASN A 31 -21.49 14.34 -9.04
C ASN A 31 -22.63 15.35 -8.75
N LYS A 32 -23.00 16.12 -9.79
CA LYS A 32 -24.10 17.08 -9.76
C LYS A 32 -25.39 16.45 -9.26
N ASP A 33 -25.74 15.27 -9.75
CA ASP A 33 -27.00 14.59 -9.41
C ASP A 33 -27.07 14.27 -7.92
N ALA A 34 -25.99 13.72 -7.34
CA ALA A 34 -25.92 13.45 -5.90
C ALA A 34 -26.03 14.73 -5.07
N LEU A 35 -25.38 15.82 -5.51
CA LEU A 35 -25.48 17.10 -4.82
C LEU A 35 -26.93 17.62 -4.80
N LEU A 36 -27.60 17.58 -5.94
CA LEU A 36 -28.94 18.16 -6.06
C LEU A 36 -30.02 17.34 -5.37
N ARG A 37 -29.97 16.01 -5.54
CA ARG A 37 -31.03 15.12 -5.06
C ARG A 37 -30.78 14.52 -3.69
N LEU A 38 -29.52 14.22 -3.36
CA LEU A 38 -29.21 13.38 -2.21
C LEU A 38 -28.64 14.16 -1.03
N ALA A 39 -27.94 15.29 -1.29
CA ALA A 39 -27.30 16.07 -0.23
C ALA A 39 -28.34 16.76 0.64
N LYS A 40 -28.29 16.46 1.94
CA LYS A 40 -29.09 17.09 3.01
C LYS A 40 -28.18 17.75 4.02
N VAL A 41 -28.74 18.57 4.88
CA VAL A 41 -28.03 19.16 6.04
C VAL A 41 -28.69 18.63 7.30
N GLU A 42 -27.90 17.99 8.14
CA GLU A 42 -28.30 17.46 9.43
C GLU A 42 -27.17 17.79 10.44
N ASP A 43 -27.54 18.40 11.55
CA ASP A 43 -26.63 18.81 12.63
C ASP A 43 -25.38 19.60 12.13
N GLY A 44 -25.57 20.52 11.17
CA GLY A 44 -24.50 21.34 10.59
C GLY A 44 -23.50 20.56 9.71
N ARG A 45 -23.87 19.36 9.29
CA ARG A 45 -23.09 18.51 8.38
C ARG A 45 -23.87 18.20 7.13
N MET A 46 -23.19 18.07 5.99
CA MET A 46 -23.79 17.54 4.77
C MET A 46 -23.85 16.03 4.88
N THR A 47 -25.05 15.47 4.77
CA THR A 47 -25.30 14.02 4.81
C THR A 47 -25.74 13.50 3.46
N LEU A 48 -25.38 12.24 3.19
CA LEU A 48 -25.83 11.46 2.05
C LEU A 48 -26.56 10.20 2.51
N PRO A 49 -27.38 9.56 1.67
CA PRO A 49 -28.00 8.29 1.99
C PRO A 49 -26.96 7.25 2.45
N GLY A 50 -27.30 6.47 3.48
CA GLY A 50 -26.38 5.53 4.09
C GLY A 50 -25.65 6.06 5.34
N GLY A 51 -25.94 7.30 5.78
CA GLY A 51 -25.43 7.86 7.02
C GLY A 51 -24.04 8.48 6.95
N VAL A 52 -23.46 8.57 5.76
CA VAL A 52 -22.16 9.25 5.58
C VAL A 52 -22.37 10.75 5.69
N SER A 53 -21.50 11.42 6.45
CA SER A 53 -21.61 12.86 6.69
C SER A 53 -20.28 13.59 6.53
N TYR A 54 -20.34 14.83 6.03
CA TYR A 54 -19.19 15.66 5.69
C TYR A 54 -19.29 17.02 6.38
N LYS A 55 -18.15 17.53 6.83
CA LYS A 55 -18.07 18.84 7.49
C LYS A 55 -17.79 19.96 6.49
N VAL A 56 -17.04 19.67 5.45
CA VAL A 56 -16.59 20.64 4.45
C VAL A 56 -16.96 20.15 3.06
N LEU A 57 -17.54 21.02 2.25
CA LEU A 57 -17.76 20.81 0.82
C LEU A 57 -16.71 21.60 0.03
N VAL A 58 -15.89 20.91 -0.75
CA VAL A 58 -14.86 21.52 -1.59
C VAL A 58 -15.30 21.52 -3.05
N VAL A 59 -15.22 22.68 -3.69
CA VAL A 59 -15.44 22.81 -5.13
C VAL A 59 -14.08 22.97 -5.82
N PRO A 60 -13.62 21.99 -6.60
CA PRO A 60 -12.28 22.01 -7.17
C PRO A 60 -12.16 22.97 -8.34
N LEU A 61 -10.92 23.38 -8.63
CA LEU A 61 -10.54 24.12 -9.82
C LEU A 61 -10.65 23.30 -11.12
N PRO A 62 -10.76 23.94 -12.29
CA PRO A 62 -10.54 23.28 -13.58
C PRO A 62 -9.16 22.61 -13.64
N ARG A 63 -9.06 21.50 -14.37
CA ARG A 63 -7.85 20.68 -14.43
C ARG A 63 -7.58 20.16 -15.82
N PRO A 64 -6.32 19.72 -16.10
CA PRO A 64 -5.97 19.14 -17.39
C PRO A 64 -6.87 18.00 -17.84
N MET A 65 -7.32 17.15 -16.89
CA MET A 65 -8.25 16.04 -17.17
C MET A 65 -9.72 16.45 -17.25
N ASN A 66 -10.03 17.69 -16.95
CA ASN A 66 -11.36 18.28 -17.07
C ASN A 66 -11.20 19.78 -17.42
N PRO A 67 -10.61 20.10 -18.58
CA PRO A 67 -10.30 21.48 -18.96
C PRO A 67 -11.56 22.32 -19.15
N GLU A 68 -12.66 21.67 -19.51
CA GLU A 68 -13.99 22.27 -19.66
C GLU A 68 -14.79 22.24 -18.35
N GLN A 69 -14.12 22.38 -17.20
CA GLN A 69 -14.90 22.65 -16.01
C GLN A 69 -15.57 24.00 -16.21
N ALA A 70 -16.68 23.92 -16.94
CA ALA A 70 -17.58 25.00 -17.15
C ALA A 70 -17.94 25.65 -15.80
N GLU A 71 -18.31 26.88 -15.84
CA GLU A 71 -19.01 27.57 -14.78
C GLU A 71 -20.06 26.64 -14.14
N LEU A 72 -20.19 26.70 -12.84
CA LEU A 72 -21.19 25.91 -12.14
C LEU A 72 -22.55 26.21 -12.74
N SER A 73 -23.35 25.20 -13.01
CA SER A 73 -24.69 25.48 -13.49
C SER A 73 -25.52 26.24 -12.43
N PRO A 74 -26.45 27.09 -12.84
CA PRO A 74 -27.24 27.90 -11.89
C PRO A 74 -27.90 27.10 -10.78
N GLU A 75 -28.32 25.86 -11.08
CA GLU A 75 -28.92 24.97 -10.09
C GLU A 75 -27.89 24.51 -9.03
N VAL A 76 -26.66 24.23 -9.45
CA VAL A 76 -25.57 23.84 -8.57
C VAL A 76 -25.14 25.01 -7.69
N GLU A 77 -25.01 26.21 -8.26
CA GLU A 77 -24.73 27.43 -7.50
C GLU A 77 -25.80 27.70 -6.45
N LYS A 78 -27.07 27.60 -6.85
CA LYS A 78 -28.19 27.75 -5.94
C LYS A 78 -28.09 26.76 -4.80
N LYS A 79 -27.85 25.48 -5.09
CA LYS A 79 -27.73 24.43 -4.07
C LYS A 79 -26.54 24.67 -3.15
N ILE A 80 -25.38 25.06 -3.67
CA ILE A 80 -24.20 25.43 -2.86
C ILE A 80 -24.54 26.59 -1.92
N ASN A 81 -25.21 27.61 -2.40
CA ASN A 81 -25.61 28.75 -1.59
C ASN A 81 -26.65 28.35 -0.50
N GLU A 82 -27.54 27.43 -0.79
CA GLU A 82 -28.48 26.87 0.19
C GLU A 82 -27.72 26.09 1.29
N LEU A 83 -26.76 25.25 0.91
CA LEU A 83 -25.92 24.51 1.85
C LEU A 83 -25.08 25.45 2.72
N LYS A 84 -24.49 26.50 2.13
CA LYS A 84 -23.72 27.53 2.86
C LYS A 84 -24.60 28.26 3.88
N LYS A 85 -25.82 28.64 3.49
CA LYS A 85 -26.79 29.26 4.41
C LYS A 85 -27.24 28.32 5.54
N ALA A 86 -27.26 27.01 5.26
CA ALA A 86 -27.59 25.99 6.25
C ALA A 86 -26.40 25.61 7.16
N GLY A 87 -25.27 26.31 7.05
CA GLY A 87 -24.11 26.15 7.95
C GLY A 87 -23.03 25.18 7.47
N ILE A 88 -23.16 24.65 6.25
CA ILE A 88 -22.08 23.82 5.68
C ILE A 88 -20.89 24.71 5.35
N LEU A 89 -19.73 24.31 5.81
CA LEU A 89 -18.47 25.01 5.54
C LEU A 89 -18.06 24.75 4.09
N ILE A 90 -17.99 25.84 3.33
CA ILE A 90 -17.60 25.82 1.93
C ILE A 90 -16.48 26.84 1.77
N PRO A 91 -15.22 26.39 1.54
CA PRO A 91 -14.11 27.29 1.27
C PRO A 91 -14.39 28.22 0.09
N ASP A 92 -13.76 29.35 0.08
CA ASP A 92 -13.91 30.30 -1.03
C ASP A 92 -13.51 29.66 -2.37
N LEU A 93 -14.20 30.06 -3.41
CA LEU A 93 -13.94 29.60 -4.76
C LEU A 93 -13.00 30.59 -5.48
N PRO A 94 -12.02 30.09 -6.23
CA PRO A 94 -11.64 28.68 -6.38
C PRO A 94 -10.85 28.14 -5.17
N TYR A 95 -11.07 26.88 -4.83
CA TYR A 95 -10.31 26.22 -3.77
C TYR A 95 -8.86 26.02 -4.17
N THR A 96 -7.93 26.60 -3.42
CA THR A 96 -6.48 26.51 -3.70
C THR A 96 -5.66 25.93 -2.56
N GLY A 97 -6.25 25.82 -1.35
CA GLY A 97 -5.57 25.32 -0.18
C GLY A 97 -5.91 23.87 0.13
N ASP A 98 -5.13 23.28 1.01
CA ASP A 98 -5.29 21.90 1.51
C ASP A 98 -5.32 21.83 3.05
N ASP A 99 -5.44 22.97 3.72
CA ASP A 99 -5.53 23.06 5.17
C ASP A 99 -6.93 23.55 5.61
N PHE A 100 -7.62 22.68 6.35
CA PHE A 100 -8.96 22.94 6.86
C PHE A 100 -8.97 23.19 8.37
N SER A 101 -7.83 23.43 9.01
CA SER A 101 -7.72 23.68 10.43
C SER A 101 -8.50 24.92 10.88
N ALA A 102 -8.54 25.95 10.05
CA ALA A 102 -9.35 27.16 10.27
C ALA A 102 -10.86 26.84 10.36
N TYR A 103 -11.31 25.74 9.81
CA TYR A 103 -12.69 25.24 9.91
C TYR A 103 -12.86 24.22 11.06
N GLY A 104 -11.86 24.10 11.96
CA GLY A 104 -11.87 23.12 13.05
C GLY A 104 -11.85 21.67 12.56
N LEU A 105 -11.21 21.40 11.42
CA LEU A 105 -11.00 20.07 10.87
C LEU A 105 -9.50 19.78 10.83
N GLU A 106 -9.05 18.91 11.73
CA GLU A 106 -7.66 18.48 11.77
C GLU A 106 -7.40 17.36 10.78
N ARG A 107 -6.16 17.25 10.28
CA ARG A 107 -5.71 16.16 9.43
C ARG A 107 -5.85 14.83 10.17
N ASP A 108 -6.40 13.85 9.51
CA ASP A 108 -6.54 12.50 10.06
C ASP A 108 -5.18 11.81 10.20
N LEU A 109 -4.36 11.90 9.15
CA LEU A 109 -2.98 11.44 9.15
C LEU A 109 -2.05 12.54 8.63
N ILE A 110 -0.88 12.68 9.26
CA ILE A 110 0.21 13.52 8.78
C ILE A 110 1.39 12.62 8.49
N VAL A 111 1.79 12.56 7.23
CA VAL A 111 2.96 11.84 6.67
C VAL A 111 3.58 12.70 5.57
N PRO A 112 4.80 12.37 5.07
CA PRO A 112 5.34 12.99 3.86
C PRO A 112 4.36 12.90 2.68
N GLU A 113 4.37 13.91 1.81
CA GLU A 113 3.39 14.06 0.73
C GLU A 113 3.32 12.87 -0.24
N ASP A 114 4.43 12.18 -0.42
CA ASP A 114 4.60 11.05 -1.32
C ASP A 114 4.43 9.68 -0.65
N VAL A 115 3.90 9.66 0.56
CA VAL A 115 3.50 8.43 1.26
C VAL A 115 2.03 8.16 1.00
N ALA A 116 1.73 7.01 0.41
CA ALA A 116 0.35 6.58 0.21
C ALA A 116 -0.25 6.04 1.51
N TRP A 117 -1.53 6.35 1.73
CA TRP A 117 -2.22 5.87 2.90
C TRP A 117 -3.72 5.77 2.71
N THR A 118 -4.34 4.97 3.56
CA THR A 118 -5.80 4.96 3.73
C THR A 118 -6.15 4.66 5.19
N HIS A 119 -7.31 5.09 5.64
CA HIS A 119 -7.83 4.84 6.98
C HIS A 119 -9.20 4.17 6.89
N ARG A 120 -9.42 3.19 7.74
CA ARG A 120 -10.71 2.54 7.95
C ARG A 120 -11.00 2.50 9.44
N ARG A 121 -12.23 2.86 9.80
CA ARG A 121 -12.76 2.70 11.16
C ARG A 121 -13.88 1.69 11.14
N GLY A 122 -13.83 0.73 12.06
CA GLY A 122 -14.84 -0.27 12.27
C GLY A 122 -15.12 -0.49 13.75
N GLU A 123 -15.98 -1.44 14.08
CA GLU A 123 -16.30 -1.80 15.46
C GLU A 123 -15.08 -2.34 16.22
N GLN A 124 -14.14 -2.94 15.51
CA GLN A 124 -12.93 -3.54 16.08
C GLN A 124 -11.78 -2.55 16.28
N GLY A 125 -11.90 -1.35 15.74
CA GLY A 125 -10.86 -0.32 15.87
C GLY A 125 -10.61 0.50 14.62
N ASP A 126 -9.50 1.20 14.63
CA ASP A 126 -9.02 2.01 13.51
C ASP A 126 -7.83 1.32 12.86
N ILE A 127 -7.79 1.31 11.53
CA ILE A 127 -6.75 0.67 10.72
C ILE A 127 -6.24 1.69 9.71
N TYR A 128 -4.97 2.05 9.81
CA TYR A 128 -4.25 2.85 8.82
C TYR A 128 -3.37 1.91 7.98
N PHE A 129 -3.52 1.95 6.68
CA PHE A 129 -2.59 1.32 5.74
C PHE A 129 -1.65 2.41 5.24
N ILE A 130 -0.35 2.20 5.36
CA ILE A 130 0.69 3.18 4.98
C ILE A 130 1.70 2.46 4.09
N ALA A 131 2.03 3.07 2.94
CA ALA A 131 2.94 2.48 1.96
C ALA A 131 4.01 3.48 1.51
N ASN A 132 5.26 3.03 1.55
CA ASN A 132 6.38 3.69 0.90
C ASN A 132 6.32 3.41 -0.60
N GLN A 133 6.08 4.45 -1.40
CA GLN A 133 5.99 4.32 -2.87
C GLN A 133 7.33 4.57 -3.58
N ARG A 134 8.43 4.73 -2.82
CA ARG A 134 9.77 4.94 -3.37
C ARG A 134 10.54 3.65 -3.50
N GLU A 135 11.49 3.65 -4.41
CA GLU A 135 12.46 2.55 -4.59
C GLU A 135 13.65 2.63 -3.63
N GLU A 136 13.50 3.35 -2.52
CA GLU A 136 14.50 3.52 -1.46
C GLU A 136 13.92 3.26 -0.08
N THR A 137 14.75 2.83 0.87
CA THR A 137 14.36 2.74 2.27
C THR A 137 14.17 4.12 2.86
N ARG A 138 13.07 4.36 3.55
CA ARG A 138 12.74 5.65 4.14
C ARG A 138 12.35 5.53 5.59
N THR A 139 12.82 6.49 6.38
CA THR A 139 12.39 6.68 7.77
C THR A 139 11.59 7.97 7.86
N PHE A 140 10.39 7.88 8.42
CA PHE A 140 9.51 9.04 8.64
C PHE A 140 8.59 8.81 9.82
N THR A 141 8.01 9.88 10.33
CA THR A 141 6.99 9.83 11.39
C THR A 141 5.61 9.89 10.78
N ALA A 142 4.77 8.92 11.14
CA ALA A 142 3.34 8.94 10.86
C ALA A 142 2.60 9.44 12.10
N SER A 143 1.87 10.56 11.98
CA SER A 143 1.11 11.17 13.07
C SER A 143 -0.38 10.98 12.81
N MET A 144 -1.02 10.05 13.55
CA MET A 144 -2.42 9.69 13.45
C MET A 144 -3.26 10.51 14.45
N ARG A 145 -4.46 10.92 14.06
CA ARG A 145 -5.42 11.61 14.94
C ARG A 145 -6.14 10.62 15.87
N ILE A 146 -5.34 9.87 16.60
CA ILE A 146 -5.77 8.90 17.61
C ILE A 146 -4.96 9.15 18.88
N TYR A 147 -5.63 9.13 20.04
CA TYR A 147 -5.03 9.32 21.34
C TYR A 147 -5.60 8.33 22.34
N GLY A 148 -4.81 7.93 23.35
CA GLY A 148 -5.23 7.05 24.43
C GLY A 148 -5.30 5.58 24.07
N ARG A 149 -4.92 5.17 22.84
CA ARG A 149 -4.84 3.77 22.40
C ARG A 149 -3.43 3.43 21.93
N LYS A 150 -3.03 2.19 22.10
CA LYS A 150 -1.71 1.69 21.66
C LYS A 150 -1.77 1.26 20.20
N PRO A 151 -0.77 1.61 19.39
CA PRO A 151 -0.65 1.10 18.03
C PRO A 151 -0.08 -0.31 17.99
N GLU A 152 -0.49 -1.09 17.01
CA GLU A 152 0.13 -2.33 16.59
C GLU A 152 0.58 -2.17 15.13
N CYS A 153 1.73 -2.70 14.75
CA CYS A 153 2.19 -2.71 13.36
C CYS A 153 2.04 -4.11 12.77
N TRP A 154 1.21 -4.24 11.76
CA TRP A 154 0.93 -5.52 11.11
C TRP A 154 1.55 -5.54 9.72
N ASN A 155 2.35 -6.57 9.44
CA ASN A 155 2.91 -6.77 8.11
C ASN A 155 1.86 -7.39 7.18
N PRO A 156 1.47 -6.71 6.09
CA PRO A 156 0.42 -7.20 5.19
C PRO A 156 0.81 -8.42 4.37
N LEU A 157 2.11 -8.72 4.21
CA LEU A 157 2.60 -9.84 3.43
C LEU A 157 2.78 -11.11 4.26
N THR A 158 3.28 -10.97 5.50
CA THR A 158 3.62 -12.11 6.35
C THR A 158 2.56 -12.39 7.39
N GLY A 159 1.68 -11.43 7.69
CA GLY A 159 0.75 -11.49 8.81
C GLY A 159 1.41 -11.35 10.18
N GLU A 160 2.71 -11.08 10.23
CA GLU A 160 3.41 -10.82 11.49
C GLU A 160 2.88 -9.54 12.14
N ILE A 161 2.70 -9.58 13.45
CA ILE A 161 2.21 -8.46 14.25
C ILE A 161 3.30 -8.04 15.23
N ASP A 162 3.73 -6.78 15.11
CA ASP A 162 4.53 -6.12 16.15
C ASP A 162 3.58 -5.34 17.07
N PHE A 163 3.41 -5.84 18.27
CA PHE A 163 2.55 -5.24 19.30
C PHE A 163 3.20 -4.05 20.02
N ARG A 164 4.42 -3.65 19.64
CA ARG A 164 5.23 -2.68 20.38
C ARG A 164 6.07 -1.76 19.51
N PRO A 165 5.47 -1.16 18.49
CA PRO A 165 6.19 -0.11 17.80
C PRO A 165 6.52 1.00 18.81
N SER A 166 7.66 1.65 18.64
CA SER A 166 7.96 2.88 19.39
C SER A 166 6.98 3.97 18.95
N TYR A 167 6.30 4.58 19.91
CA TYR A 167 5.34 5.65 19.63
C TYR A 167 5.35 6.70 20.73
N GLU A 168 4.95 7.90 20.37
CA GLU A 168 4.73 9.02 21.28
C GLU A 168 3.30 9.51 21.16
N GLN A 169 2.70 9.91 22.30
CA GLN A 169 1.38 10.52 22.31
C GLN A 169 1.48 11.95 22.78
N LYS A 170 1.14 12.90 21.89
CA LYS A 170 1.13 14.32 22.16
C LYS A 170 0.06 15.04 21.34
N ASN A 171 -0.43 16.15 21.84
CA ASN A 171 -1.42 17.00 21.14
C ASN A 171 -2.62 16.22 20.59
N ASN A 172 -3.17 15.28 21.37
CA ASN A 172 -4.26 14.39 20.98
C ASN A 172 -3.98 13.51 19.76
N ARG A 173 -2.71 13.24 19.45
CA ARG A 173 -2.26 12.41 18.34
C ARG A 173 -1.30 11.33 18.83
N THR A 174 -1.19 10.27 18.07
CA THR A 174 -0.16 9.25 18.24
C THR A 174 0.80 9.32 17.07
N GLU A 175 2.08 9.45 17.38
CA GLU A 175 3.18 9.45 16.42
C GLU A 175 3.94 8.13 16.47
N VAL A 176 4.11 7.50 15.31
CA VAL A 176 4.88 6.27 15.15
C VAL A 176 5.99 6.53 14.14
N THR A 177 7.22 6.23 14.53
CA THR A 177 8.35 6.28 13.60
C THR A 177 8.41 4.98 12.81
N LEU A 178 8.36 5.08 11.50
CA LEU A 178 8.37 3.98 10.55
C LEU A 178 9.64 4.02 9.72
N THR A 179 10.31 2.89 9.58
CA THR A 179 11.35 2.68 8.56
C THR A 179 10.84 1.59 7.62
N LEU A 180 10.49 1.98 6.41
CA LEU A 180 9.94 1.09 5.39
C LEU A 180 10.96 0.91 4.26
N ALA A 181 11.18 -0.33 3.85
CA ALA A 181 11.99 -0.70 2.69
C ALA A 181 11.35 -0.17 1.39
N PRO A 182 12.03 -0.26 0.23
CA PRO A 182 11.44 0.08 -1.07
C PRO A 182 10.10 -0.61 -1.27
N ASN A 183 9.08 0.19 -1.60
CA ASN A 183 7.71 -0.28 -1.87
C ASN A 183 7.06 -1.10 -0.72
N GLU A 184 7.62 -1.07 0.47
CA GLU A 184 7.05 -1.74 1.64
C GLU A 184 5.83 -0.99 2.18
N SER A 185 4.92 -1.76 2.77
CA SER A 185 3.72 -1.24 3.42
C SER A 185 3.50 -1.87 4.79
N VAL A 186 2.73 -1.19 5.62
CA VAL A 186 2.39 -1.61 6.96
C VAL A 186 0.96 -1.20 7.31
N PHE A 187 0.25 -2.04 8.06
CA PHE A 187 -0.94 -1.59 8.77
C PHE A 187 -0.56 -1.09 10.16
N ILE A 188 -1.07 0.09 10.54
CA ILE A 188 -1.06 0.54 11.92
C ILE A 188 -2.48 0.40 12.46
N VAL A 189 -2.64 -0.51 13.40
CA VAL A 189 -3.93 -0.91 13.95
C VAL A 189 -4.06 -0.38 15.37
N TYR A 190 -5.21 0.21 15.68
CA TYR A 190 -5.60 0.64 17.01
C TYR A 190 -6.83 -0.15 17.45
N PRO A 191 -6.66 -1.30 18.11
CA PRO A 191 -7.79 -2.10 18.57
C PRO A 191 -8.68 -1.33 19.55
N THR A 192 -9.98 -1.63 19.56
CA THR A 192 -10.83 -1.23 20.68
C THR A 192 -10.51 -2.09 21.91
N GLU A 193 -10.71 -1.54 23.11
CA GLU A 193 -10.36 -2.24 24.38
C GLU A 193 -10.96 -3.64 24.53
N LYS A 194 -12.04 -3.94 23.80
CA LYS A 194 -12.70 -5.26 23.80
C LYS A 194 -12.01 -6.31 22.93
N ASN A 195 -11.11 -5.91 22.03
CA ASN A 195 -10.49 -6.78 21.04
C ASN A 195 -8.96 -6.61 20.99
N CYS A 196 -8.31 -6.49 22.14
CA CYS A 196 -6.87 -6.67 22.21
C CYS A 196 -6.58 -8.13 21.82
N PHE A 197 -6.18 -8.36 20.57
CA PHE A 197 -5.69 -9.64 20.11
C PHE A 197 -4.33 -9.90 20.75
N GLY A 198 -4.31 -10.63 21.87
CA GLY A 198 -3.09 -11.04 22.55
C GLY A 198 -3.29 -11.06 24.06
N ASP A 199 -3.06 -12.23 24.63
CA ASP A 199 -3.07 -12.41 26.08
C ASP A 199 -1.99 -11.51 26.71
N GLU A 200 -2.36 -10.63 27.64
CA GLU A 200 -1.42 -9.71 28.34
C GLU A 200 -0.19 -10.45 28.91
N LYS A 201 -0.33 -11.74 29.23
CA LYS A 201 0.78 -12.56 29.73
C LYS A 201 1.81 -12.93 28.66
N SER A 202 1.43 -13.00 27.39
CA SER A 202 2.38 -13.17 26.27
C SER A 202 3.11 -11.88 25.93
N LEU A 203 2.49 -10.73 26.24
CA LEU A 203 3.03 -9.40 26.00
C LEU A 203 4.18 -9.03 26.96
N GLN A 204 4.20 -9.55 28.19
CA GLN A 204 5.24 -9.22 29.18
C GLN A 204 6.60 -9.88 28.91
N LYS A 205 6.65 -10.92 28.06
CA LYS A 205 7.87 -11.72 27.83
C LYS A 205 8.80 -11.17 26.72
N GLN A 206 8.39 -10.12 25.99
CA GLN A 206 9.12 -9.62 24.81
C GLN A 206 9.38 -8.11 24.82
N GLN A 207 9.60 -7.48 26.00
CA GLN A 207 9.94 -6.04 26.06
C GLN A 207 11.34 -5.76 25.52
N LYS A 208 11.46 -5.53 24.24
CA LYS A 208 12.53 -4.70 23.67
C LYS A 208 11.85 -3.50 23.02
N GLU A 209 12.12 -2.32 23.57
CA GLU A 209 11.76 -1.04 22.95
C GLU A 209 12.46 -0.95 21.59
N GLY A 210 11.70 -0.79 20.51
CA GLY A 210 12.25 -0.64 19.17
C GLY A 210 11.27 0.07 18.26
N SER A 211 11.73 0.98 17.42
CA SER A 211 10.96 1.49 16.28
C SER A 211 10.56 0.32 15.37
N TYR A 212 9.36 0.38 14.77
CA TYR A 212 9.08 -0.49 13.63
C TYR A 212 10.09 -0.14 12.55
N SER A 213 11.05 -1.03 12.33
CA SER A 213 12.06 -0.86 11.32
C SER A 213 11.97 -2.00 10.32
N ALA A 214 12.21 -1.68 9.06
CA ALA A 214 12.52 -2.69 8.07
C ALA A 214 13.59 -3.62 8.67
N LYS A 215 13.32 -4.93 8.69
CA LYS A 215 14.30 -5.92 9.18
C LYS A 215 15.60 -5.69 8.44
N GLU A 216 16.69 -5.50 9.17
CA GLU A 216 18.01 -5.47 8.57
C GLU A 216 18.35 -6.87 8.08
N PHE A 217 18.77 -6.98 6.82
CA PHE A 217 19.16 -8.23 6.19
C PHE A 217 20.65 -8.15 5.86
N SER A 218 21.38 -9.16 6.28
CA SER A 218 22.71 -9.42 5.72
C SER A 218 22.56 -10.26 4.46
N GLU A 219 23.16 -9.82 3.37
CA GLU A 219 23.15 -10.58 2.12
C GLU A 219 24.19 -11.69 2.17
N VAL A 220 23.78 -12.89 1.77
CA VAL A 220 24.64 -14.04 1.57
C VAL A 220 24.57 -14.40 0.08
N ALA A 221 25.70 -14.24 -0.60
CA ALA A 221 25.79 -14.66 -1.98
C ALA A 221 25.85 -16.19 -2.06
N VAL A 222 24.98 -16.78 -2.87
CA VAL A 222 24.94 -18.22 -3.14
C VAL A 222 25.12 -18.43 -4.63
N GLU A 223 26.06 -19.31 -5.01
CA GLU A 223 26.19 -19.72 -6.40
C GLU A 223 25.00 -20.61 -6.82
N LEU A 224 24.28 -20.16 -7.82
CA LEU A 224 23.19 -20.89 -8.42
C LEU A 224 23.70 -21.66 -9.64
N GLY A 225 23.19 -22.86 -9.81
CA GLY A 225 23.41 -23.63 -11.04
C GLY A 225 22.75 -22.99 -12.27
N GLU A 226 22.89 -23.64 -13.41
CA GLU A 226 22.15 -23.26 -14.61
C GLU A 226 20.64 -23.40 -14.38
N TYR A 227 19.87 -22.41 -14.87
CA TYR A 227 18.40 -22.47 -14.82
C TYR A 227 17.85 -23.22 -16.00
N THR A 228 17.00 -24.19 -15.74
CA THR A 228 16.06 -24.72 -16.75
C THR A 228 14.75 -23.96 -16.64
N VAL A 229 14.36 -23.28 -17.70
CA VAL A 229 13.13 -22.47 -17.74
C VAL A 229 12.13 -23.08 -18.70
N ASN A 230 11.00 -23.52 -18.18
CA ASN A 230 9.92 -24.14 -18.95
C ASN A 230 8.72 -23.22 -19.04
N PHE A 231 8.37 -22.76 -20.21
CA PHE A 231 7.19 -21.97 -20.54
C PHE A 231 5.98 -22.89 -20.73
N ILE A 232 5.11 -22.94 -19.73
CA ILE A 232 4.07 -23.98 -19.60
C ILE A 232 3.13 -24.04 -20.82
N THR A 233 2.61 -22.89 -21.25
CA THR A 233 1.54 -22.81 -22.24
C THR A 233 2.01 -23.20 -23.65
N ASN A 234 3.27 -22.90 -24.03
CA ASN A 234 3.78 -23.14 -25.36
C ASN A 234 4.83 -24.24 -25.41
N GLY A 235 5.15 -24.87 -24.26
CA GLY A 235 6.07 -26.01 -24.17
C GLY A 235 7.53 -25.67 -24.44
N ARG A 236 7.90 -24.39 -24.56
CA ARG A 236 9.30 -24.00 -24.78
C ARG A 236 10.10 -24.26 -23.50
N THR A 237 11.27 -24.85 -23.65
CA THR A 237 12.25 -25.03 -22.57
C THR A 237 13.58 -24.45 -23.02
N VAL A 238 14.20 -23.65 -22.18
CA VAL A 238 15.50 -23.02 -22.40
C VAL A 238 16.37 -23.17 -21.16
N ASN A 239 17.68 -23.30 -21.38
CA ASN A 239 18.66 -23.25 -20.30
C ASN A 239 19.34 -21.89 -20.29
N ARG A 240 19.54 -21.31 -19.10
CA ARG A 240 20.16 -20.01 -18.91
C ARG A 240 21.07 -20.02 -17.67
N LYS A 241 22.17 -19.34 -17.76
CA LYS A 241 23.07 -19.12 -16.61
C LYS A 241 22.67 -17.92 -15.78
N GLU A 242 21.96 -16.99 -16.40
CA GLU A 242 21.50 -15.74 -15.77
C GLU A 242 20.00 -15.57 -15.97
N LEU A 243 19.38 -14.82 -15.07
CA LEU A 243 17.99 -14.39 -15.23
C LEU A 243 17.89 -13.41 -16.41
N PHE A 244 16.77 -13.43 -17.09
CA PHE A 244 16.59 -12.65 -18.31
C PHE A 244 15.17 -12.06 -18.42
N ASP A 245 15.10 -10.99 -19.19
CA ASP A 245 13.83 -10.34 -19.52
C ASP A 245 13.22 -10.99 -20.76
N TRP A 246 12.11 -11.69 -20.60
CA TRP A 246 11.43 -12.38 -21.72
C TRP A 246 11.10 -11.44 -22.87
N SER A 247 10.72 -10.19 -22.59
CA SER A 247 10.32 -9.21 -23.61
C SER A 247 11.46 -8.77 -24.53
N ARG A 248 12.71 -9.11 -24.19
CA ARG A 248 13.92 -8.81 -24.97
C ARG A 248 14.48 -10.02 -25.72
N GLU A 249 13.85 -11.18 -25.59
CA GLU A 249 14.32 -12.39 -26.26
C GLU A 249 14.15 -12.32 -27.78
N GLN A 250 15.05 -12.99 -28.50
CA GLN A 250 14.96 -13.10 -29.96
C GLN A 250 13.85 -14.06 -30.39
N ASP A 251 13.63 -15.15 -29.65
CA ASP A 251 12.53 -16.07 -29.89
C ASP A 251 11.19 -15.39 -29.57
N GLU A 252 10.40 -15.13 -30.61
CA GLU A 252 9.09 -14.50 -30.50
C GLU A 252 8.12 -15.26 -29.60
N LYS A 253 8.24 -16.58 -29.52
CA LYS A 253 7.44 -17.43 -28.61
C LYS A 253 7.75 -17.18 -27.14
N ILE A 254 8.91 -16.59 -26.82
CA ILE A 254 9.29 -16.16 -25.50
C ILE A 254 9.00 -14.66 -25.34
N ARG A 255 9.38 -13.86 -26.33
CA ARG A 255 9.19 -12.39 -26.29
C ARG A 255 7.77 -11.96 -26.01
N TYR A 256 6.82 -12.61 -26.69
CA TYR A 256 5.38 -12.32 -26.57
C TYR A 256 4.65 -13.30 -25.63
N TYR A 257 5.40 -14.05 -24.83
CA TYR A 257 4.81 -15.01 -23.92
C TYR A 257 4.02 -14.32 -22.81
N SER A 258 2.79 -14.78 -22.61
CA SER A 258 1.96 -14.44 -21.47
C SER A 258 1.44 -15.70 -20.82
N GLY A 259 1.76 -15.88 -19.56
CA GLY A 259 1.46 -17.09 -18.81
C GLY A 259 2.52 -17.39 -17.75
N THR A 260 2.61 -18.64 -17.34
CA THR A 260 3.52 -19.12 -16.31
C THR A 260 4.74 -19.79 -16.90
N ALA A 261 5.93 -19.40 -16.46
CA ALA A 261 7.17 -20.11 -16.69
C ALA A 261 7.78 -20.62 -15.39
N VAL A 262 8.28 -21.84 -15.41
CA VAL A 262 8.87 -22.51 -14.25
C VAL A 262 10.38 -22.52 -14.38
N TYR A 263 11.05 -21.88 -13.46
CA TYR A 263 12.50 -21.87 -13.31
C TYR A 263 12.91 -22.96 -12.34
N ARG A 264 13.84 -23.81 -12.73
CA ARG A 264 14.43 -24.84 -11.87
C ARG A 264 15.93 -24.71 -11.86
N THR A 265 16.51 -24.73 -10.66
CA THR A 265 17.96 -24.73 -10.43
C THR A 265 18.26 -25.40 -9.10
N ALA A 266 19.54 -25.54 -8.79
CA ALA A 266 20.01 -26.03 -7.50
C ALA A 266 21.08 -25.10 -6.94
N PHE A 267 21.20 -25.08 -5.62
CA PHE A 267 22.22 -24.34 -4.91
C PHE A 267 22.71 -25.12 -3.69
N HIS A 268 23.94 -24.79 -3.25
CA HIS A 268 24.50 -25.39 -2.07
C HIS A 268 24.38 -24.47 -0.87
N TRP A 269 23.88 -25.00 0.26
CA TRP A 269 23.82 -24.31 1.54
C TRP A 269 24.71 -25.00 2.56
N LYS A 270 25.60 -24.25 3.24
CA LYS A 270 26.67 -24.86 4.04
C LYS A 270 26.18 -25.51 5.32
N ASP A 271 25.37 -24.79 6.07
CA ASP A 271 25.01 -25.15 7.44
C ASP A 271 23.52 -25.09 7.65
N LYS A 272 23.02 -25.77 8.70
CA LYS A 272 21.63 -25.61 9.11
C LYS A 272 21.40 -24.14 9.51
N PRO A 273 20.32 -23.49 9.00
CA PRO A 273 20.09 -22.08 9.31
C PRO A 273 19.81 -21.89 10.81
N GLU A 274 20.63 -21.07 11.46
CA GLU A 274 20.46 -20.64 12.85
C GLU A 274 19.55 -19.42 12.97
N THR A 275 19.38 -18.69 11.89
CA THR A 275 18.56 -17.48 11.79
C THR A 275 17.54 -17.61 10.65
N THR A 276 16.61 -16.69 10.60
CA THR A 276 15.62 -16.65 9.50
C THR A 276 16.30 -16.28 8.19
N VAL A 277 16.13 -17.12 7.17
CA VAL A 277 16.69 -16.94 5.82
C VAL A 277 15.58 -16.58 4.85
N TYR A 278 15.77 -15.50 4.11
CA TYR A 278 14.86 -15.06 3.06
C TYR A 278 15.53 -15.20 1.70
N LEU A 279 14.80 -15.76 0.75
CA LEU A 279 15.16 -15.70 -0.67
C LEU A 279 14.68 -14.37 -1.24
N ASN A 280 15.61 -13.56 -1.76
CA ASN A 280 15.31 -12.32 -2.45
C ASN A 280 15.33 -12.58 -3.96
N LEU A 281 14.19 -12.36 -4.62
CA LEU A 281 14.03 -12.54 -6.06
C LEU A 281 14.42 -11.31 -6.89
N GLY A 282 14.81 -10.22 -6.22
CA GLY A 282 15.08 -8.94 -6.90
C GLY A 282 13.80 -8.34 -7.47
N LYS A 283 13.63 -8.36 -8.77
CA LYS A 283 12.45 -7.82 -9.47
C LYS A 283 11.66 -8.94 -10.15
N VAL A 284 10.38 -9.03 -9.85
CA VAL A 284 9.45 -10.01 -10.42
C VAL A 284 8.35 -9.28 -11.22
N CYS A 285 8.05 -9.77 -12.41
CA CYS A 285 6.95 -9.30 -13.23
C CYS A 285 6.04 -10.50 -13.60
N ASN A 286 4.93 -10.80 -12.87
CA ASN A 286 4.35 -10.03 -11.78
C ASN A 286 4.23 -10.86 -10.50
N LEU A 287 3.99 -12.16 -10.61
CA LEU A 287 3.81 -13.10 -9.49
C LEU A 287 4.92 -14.13 -9.51
N ALA A 288 5.39 -14.55 -8.34
CA ALA A 288 6.30 -15.67 -8.22
C ALA A 288 5.86 -16.58 -7.07
N THR A 289 5.69 -17.88 -7.34
CA THR A 289 5.52 -18.90 -6.31
C THR A 289 6.85 -19.65 -6.16
N VAL A 290 7.33 -19.75 -4.93
CA VAL A 290 8.64 -20.34 -4.61
C VAL A 290 8.47 -21.66 -3.92
N ARG A 291 9.21 -22.66 -4.38
CA ARG A 291 9.40 -23.95 -3.69
C ARG A 291 10.87 -24.25 -3.50
N VAL A 292 11.23 -24.69 -2.31
CA VAL A 292 12.57 -25.18 -1.99
C VAL A 292 12.45 -26.62 -1.52
N ASN A 293 13.17 -27.53 -2.14
CA ASN A 293 13.10 -28.97 -1.87
C ASN A 293 11.66 -29.53 -1.89
N GLY A 294 10.81 -28.99 -2.78
CA GLY A 294 9.40 -29.35 -2.90
C GLY A 294 8.47 -28.73 -1.84
N VAL A 295 9.01 -28.00 -0.87
CA VAL A 295 8.22 -27.30 0.16
C VAL A 295 7.78 -25.95 -0.39
N ASP A 296 6.49 -25.65 -0.31
CA ASP A 296 5.92 -24.35 -0.70
C ASP A 296 6.35 -23.26 0.30
N CYS A 297 7.04 -22.24 -0.22
CA CYS A 297 7.51 -21.10 0.55
C CYS A 297 6.66 -19.82 0.31
N GLY A 298 5.54 -19.95 -0.38
CA GLY A 298 4.57 -18.90 -0.61
C GLY A 298 4.65 -18.22 -1.97
N THR A 299 3.65 -17.39 -2.23
CA THR A 299 3.52 -16.60 -3.46
C THR A 299 3.79 -15.13 -3.17
N ILE A 300 4.67 -14.54 -3.96
CA ILE A 300 5.13 -13.16 -3.87
C ILE A 300 4.55 -12.38 -5.04
N TRP A 301 3.83 -11.31 -4.78
CA TRP A 301 3.09 -10.52 -5.79
C TRP A 301 3.35 -9.02 -5.69
N THR A 302 4.14 -8.60 -4.71
CA THR A 302 4.53 -7.19 -4.50
C THR A 302 5.95 -7.10 -3.96
N ALA A 303 6.59 -5.97 -4.14
CA ALA A 303 7.88 -5.68 -3.51
C ALA A 303 7.71 -5.48 -1.97
N PRO A 304 8.75 -5.78 -1.19
CA PRO A 304 10.00 -6.41 -1.61
C PRO A 304 9.79 -7.89 -1.97
N TYR A 305 10.29 -8.30 -3.14
CA TYR A 305 10.09 -9.66 -3.68
C TYR A 305 10.94 -10.68 -2.93
N ARG A 306 10.57 -11.02 -1.72
CA ARG A 306 11.28 -11.98 -0.87
C ARG A 306 10.33 -12.88 -0.08
N THR A 307 10.76 -14.12 0.17
CA THR A 307 10.01 -15.07 0.98
C THR A 307 10.90 -15.81 1.95
N ASN A 308 10.35 -16.24 3.07
CA ASN A 308 11.04 -17.02 4.09
C ASN A 308 11.19 -18.48 3.62
N ILE A 309 12.42 -18.93 3.47
CA ILE A 309 12.76 -20.30 3.04
C ILE A 309 13.38 -21.14 4.15
N THR A 310 13.49 -20.62 5.38
CA THR A 310 14.22 -21.23 6.49
C THR A 310 13.80 -22.70 6.75
N ALA A 311 12.51 -22.96 6.79
CA ALA A 311 11.97 -24.28 7.09
C ALA A 311 12.21 -25.30 5.98
N ALA A 312 12.44 -24.84 4.75
CA ALA A 312 12.66 -25.68 3.57
C ALA A 312 14.13 -25.94 3.28
N LEU A 313 15.07 -25.13 3.88
CA LEU A 313 16.50 -25.27 3.69
C LEU A 313 17.04 -26.51 4.42
N LYS A 314 17.98 -27.17 3.76
CA LYS A 314 18.80 -28.24 4.34
C LYS A 314 20.29 -27.99 4.06
N GLU A 315 21.15 -28.56 4.85
CA GLU A 315 22.58 -28.62 4.56
C GLU A 315 22.84 -29.39 3.25
N GLY A 316 23.79 -28.90 2.45
CA GLY A 316 24.14 -29.48 1.16
C GLY A 316 23.32 -28.89 0.00
N THR A 317 23.00 -29.73 -0.95
CA THR A 317 22.30 -29.31 -2.18
C THR A 317 20.81 -29.14 -1.93
N ASN A 318 20.30 -27.96 -2.34
CA ASN A 318 18.89 -27.62 -2.30
C ASN A 318 18.36 -27.40 -3.71
N GLU A 319 17.18 -27.91 -3.99
CA GLU A 319 16.44 -27.70 -5.23
C GLU A 319 15.57 -26.44 -5.09
N LEU A 320 15.64 -25.55 -6.07
CA LEU A 320 14.86 -24.34 -6.13
C LEU A 320 13.96 -24.37 -7.37
N GLU A 321 12.66 -24.22 -7.15
CA GLU A 321 11.67 -24.04 -8.19
C GLU A 321 10.95 -22.70 -7.97
N ILE A 322 10.87 -21.90 -9.04
CA ILE A 322 10.17 -20.62 -9.02
C ILE A 322 9.21 -20.58 -10.21
N GLU A 323 7.92 -20.52 -9.93
CA GLU A 323 6.88 -20.31 -10.94
C GLU A 323 6.65 -18.81 -11.10
N VAL A 324 6.99 -18.25 -12.25
CA VAL A 324 6.78 -16.82 -12.54
C VAL A 324 5.62 -16.67 -13.51
N THR A 325 4.63 -15.89 -13.12
CA THR A 325 3.45 -15.58 -13.96
C THR A 325 3.43 -14.09 -14.28
N ASN A 326 3.41 -13.76 -15.57
CA ASN A 326 3.28 -12.39 -16.06
C ASN A 326 1.83 -12.06 -16.44
N THR A 327 1.61 -10.80 -16.83
CA THR A 327 0.33 -10.34 -17.37
C THR A 327 0.26 -10.49 -18.89
N TRP A 328 -0.90 -10.21 -19.47
CA TRP A 328 -1.13 -10.23 -20.92
C TRP A 328 -0.39 -9.12 -21.70
N ALA A 329 0.29 -8.23 -21.01
CA ALA A 329 0.98 -7.09 -21.63
C ALA A 329 1.98 -7.51 -22.72
N ASN A 330 2.68 -8.64 -22.55
CA ASN A 330 3.62 -9.13 -23.55
C ASN A 330 2.93 -9.65 -24.82
N ALA A 331 1.75 -10.29 -24.68
CA ALA A 331 1.01 -10.82 -25.83
C ALA A 331 0.26 -9.72 -26.61
N LEU A 332 0.08 -8.54 -26.02
CA LEU A 332 -0.63 -7.41 -26.65
C LEU A 332 0.31 -6.44 -27.38
N LYS A 333 1.62 -6.65 -27.32
CA LYS A 333 2.63 -5.91 -28.07
C LYS A 333 2.78 -6.47 -29.46
#